data_e634880e412f609afc8cac97885951be
#
_entry.id   e634880e412f609afc8cac97885951be
#
_cell.length_a   1.000
_cell.length_b   1.000
_cell.length_c   1.000
_cell.angle_alpha   90.00
_cell.angle_beta   90.00
_cell.angle_gamma   90.00
#
_symmetry.space_group_name_H-M   'P 1'
#
loop_
_entity.id
_entity.type
_entity.pdbx_description
1 polymer ?
#
loop_
_entity_poly.entity_id
_entity_poly.type
_entity_poly.pdbx_seq_one_letter_code
_entity_poly.pdbx_strand_id
1 'polypeptide(L)'
;MWENKFQKEGLTFDDVLLVPGHSEVLPHTVDLSVSLSERLNLKIPVLSAGMDTVTEAKMAIAMARQGGLGVIHKNMSIEQQADEVQKVKRSENGVITNPFYLTPDEQVFAAEHLMGKYRISGVPIVNSEEEMKLVGILTNRDLRFIEDYSIKISEVMTTEELVTAPVGTTLEQAEKILQKHKIEKLPIVDETGHLKGLITIKDIEKVIEFPNAAKDEHGRLLVAAAVGIAKDTITRATKLVEAGTDALVIDTAHGHSKGVLEMVSELKKQFPEVTLIAGNVATAEGTRALIEAGADVVKVGIGPGSICTTRVVAGVGVPQITAIYDAATEAKKHGKAIIADGGIKFSGDIVKALAAGGHAVMLGSLLAGTTESPGDTEIFQGRQYKVYRGMGSLGAMEKGSKDRYFQEDKDAKKFVPEGIEGRIAYKGALQDSVYQLMGGLRSGMGYTGSKDLEALREEAMFIRMTGAGLIESHPHDVQITKESPNYSM
;
A
#
# COMPACT_ATOMS: atom_id res chain seq x y z
N MET A 1 -34.12 30.79 -0.41
CA MET A 1 -33.15 30.35 0.64
C MET A 1 -33.19 28.85 0.90
N TRP A 2 -34.40 28.23 0.98
CA TRP A 2 -34.55 26.77 1.17
C TRP A 2 -34.20 25.95 -0.06
N GLU A 3 -34.49 26.42 -1.27
CA GLU A 3 -34.21 25.76 -2.56
C GLU A 3 -32.71 25.47 -2.77
N ASN A 4 -31.84 26.29 -2.19
CA ASN A 4 -30.37 26.08 -2.29
C ASN A 4 -29.82 25.08 -1.25
N LYS A 5 -30.64 24.52 -0.34
CA LYS A 5 -30.20 23.53 0.63
C LYS A 5 -30.16 22.12 0.05
N PHE A 6 -30.98 21.81 -0.94
CA PHE A 6 -31.00 20.51 -1.62
C PHE A 6 -30.35 20.66 -2.99
N GLN A 7 -29.06 20.40 -3.06
CA GLN A 7 -28.25 20.70 -4.25
C GLN A 7 -28.53 19.76 -5.42
N LYS A 8 -28.35 18.47 -5.24
CA LYS A 8 -28.50 17.47 -6.29
C LYS A 8 -28.71 16.07 -5.71
N GLU A 9 -29.15 15.16 -6.55
CA GLU A 9 -29.19 13.74 -6.24
C GLU A 9 -27.76 13.17 -6.17
N GLY A 10 -27.46 12.42 -5.10
CA GLY A 10 -26.18 11.72 -4.93
C GLY A 10 -26.29 10.28 -5.42
N LEU A 11 -25.30 9.81 -6.16
CA LEU A 11 -25.24 8.46 -6.74
C LEU A 11 -24.17 7.61 -6.06
N THR A 12 -24.53 6.38 -5.72
CA THR A 12 -23.64 5.31 -5.26
C THR A 12 -23.18 4.43 -6.43
N PHE A 13 -22.33 3.43 -6.16
CA PHE A 13 -21.98 2.43 -7.18
C PHE A 13 -23.19 1.60 -7.64
N ASP A 14 -24.20 1.46 -6.78
CA ASP A 14 -25.40 0.67 -7.06
C ASP A 14 -26.45 1.42 -7.89
N ASP A 15 -26.27 2.72 -8.10
CA ASP A 15 -27.22 3.57 -8.85
C ASP A 15 -26.84 3.71 -10.34
N VAL A 16 -25.69 3.17 -10.75
CA VAL A 16 -25.16 3.37 -12.11
C VAL A 16 -24.54 2.10 -12.68
N LEU A 17 -24.59 1.99 -14.00
CA LEU A 17 -23.79 1.06 -14.81
C LEU A 17 -23.02 1.80 -15.88
N LEU A 18 -21.92 1.23 -16.37
CA LEU A 18 -21.24 1.71 -17.57
C LEU A 18 -21.93 1.18 -18.81
N VAL A 19 -22.07 2.03 -19.81
CA VAL A 19 -22.65 1.67 -21.11
C VAL A 19 -21.58 0.98 -21.95
N PRO A 20 -21.82 -0.22 -22.50
CA PRO A 20 -20.90 -0.86 -23.42
C PRO A 20 -20.67 0.01 -24.65
N GLY A 21 -19.40 0.14 -25.06
CA GLY A 21 -18.98 0.88 -26.26
C GLY A 21 -18.43 -0.02 -27.36
N HIS A 22 -18.14 0.57 -28.50
CA HIS A 22 -17.36 -0.12 -29.53
C HIS A 22 -15.96 -0.39 -28.99
N SER A 23 -15.46 -1.62 -29.12
CA SER A 23 -14.17 -2.01 -28.57
C SER A 23 -13.29 -2.70 -29.61
N GLU A 24 -12.06 -2.20 -29.71
CA GLU A 24 -10.97 -2.81 -30.47
C GLU A 24 -9.88 -3.36 -29.54
N VAL A 25 -10.12 -3.33 -28.21
CA VAL A 25 -9.17 -3.79 -27.20
C VAL A 25 -9.62 -5.10 -26.58
N LEU A 26 -8.64 -5.95 -26.30
CA LEU A 26 -8.85 -7.20 -25.58
C LEU A 26 -8.49 -7.01 -24.11
N PRO A 27 -9.20 -7.64 -23.16
CA PRO A 27 -8.96 -7.46 -21.73
C PRO A 27 -7.51 -7.67 -21.29
N HIS A 28 -6.74 -8.54 -21.96
CA HIS A 28 -5.35 -8.81 -21.62
C HIS A 28 -4.35 -7.79 -22.19
N THR A 29 -4.78 -6.92 -23.11
CA THR A 29 -3.90 -5.90 -23.72
C THR A 29 -4.02 -4.52 -23.11
N VAL A 30 -5.00 -4.30 -22.21
CA VAL A 30 -5.21 -2.98 -21.59
C VAL A 30 -4.11 -2.66 -20.58
N ASP A 31 -3.72 -1.40 -20.53
CA ASP A 31 -2.75 -0.88 -19.54
C ASP A 31 -3.47 -0.42 -18.27
N LEU A 32 -3.07 -0.99 -17.12
CA LEU A 32 -3.57 -0.64 -15.80
C LEU A 32 -2.64 0.29 -15.03
N SER A 33 -1.53 0.71 -15.62
CA SER A 33 -0.57 1.59 -14.96
C SER A 33 -1.16 2.98 -14.72
N VAL A 34 -0.76 3.59 -13.60
CA VAL A 34 -1.22 4.92 -13.20
C VAL A 34 -0.12 5.71 -12.51
N SER A 35 0.00 6.98 -12.87
CA SER A 35 0.81 7.95 -12.14
C SER A 35 -0.08 8.73 -11.18
N LEU A 36 0.20 8.65 -9.88
CA LEU A 36 -0.48 9.44 -8.85
C LEU A 36 0.24 10.77 -8.61
N SER A 37 1.56 10.80 -8.77
CA SER A 37 2.40 12.00 -8.77
C SER A 37 3.63 11.72 -9.64
N GLU A 38 4.49 12.71 -9.85
CA GLU A 38 5.74 12.54 -10.62
C GLU A 38 6.62 11.39 -10.09
N ARG A 39 6.54 11.09 -8.79
CA ARG A 39 7.37 10.07 -8.11
C ARG A 39 6.61 8.82 -7.69
N LEU A 40 5.29 8.79 -7.83
CA LEU A 40 4.46 7.68 -7.37
C LEU A 40 3.71 7.05 -8.54
N ASN A 41 4.37 6.09 -9.18
CA ASN A 41 3.85 5.35 -10.34
C ASN A 41 3.53 3.91 -9.95
N LEU A 42 2.30 3.49 -10.19
CA LEU A 42 1.81 2.14 -9.90
C LEU A 42 1.57 1.36 -11.17
N LYS A 43 1.65 0.03 -11.10
CA LYS A 43 1.33 -0.90 -12.20
C LYS A 43 -0.13 -1.32 -12.21
N ILE A 44 -0.82 -1.20 -11.09
CA ILE A 44 -2.26 -1.38 -10.94
C ILE A 44 -2.83 -0.25 -10.08
N PRO A 45 -4.07 0.22 -10.32
CA PRO A 45 -4.64 1.37 -9.63
C PRO A 45 -5.24 1.01 -8.26
N VAL A 46 -4.51 0.26 -7.42
CA VAL A 46 -5.02 -0.25 -6.14
C VAL A 46 -4.09 0.07 -4.99
N LEU A 47 -4.69 0.61 -3.91
CA LEU A 47 -4.01 0.79 -2.63
C LEU A 47 -4.70 -0.04 -1.53
N SER A 48 -3.93 -0.61 -0.60
CA SER A 48 -4.50 -1.17 0.63
C SER A 48 -4.61 -0.10 1.72
N ALA A 49 -5.76 -0.07 2.40
CA ALA A 49 -6.11 0.99 3.36
C ALA A 49 -5.22 0.98 4.61
N GLY A 50 -4.87 2.18 5.11
CA GLY A 50 -4.11 2.38 6.34
C GLY A 50 -4.89 2.08 7.61
N MET A 51 -5.40 0.84 7.73
CA MET A 51 -6.22 0.36 8.83
C MET A 51 -5.49 -0.76 9.59
N ASP A 52 -5.64 -0.79 10.91
CA ASP A 52 -4.91 -1.72 11.79
C ASP A 52 -5.31 -3.19 11.66
N THR A 53 -6.33 -3.49 10.87
CA THR A 53 -6.72 -4.85 10.46
C THR A 53 -6.55 -5.09 8.94
N VAL A 54 -5.86 -4.19 8.23
CA VAL A 54 -5.66 -4.30 6.77
C VAL A 54 -4.19 -4.26 6.39
N THR A 55 -3.43 -3.23 6.79
CA THR A 55 -2.09 -3.00 6.22
C THR A 55 -1.00 -2.80 7.26
N GLU A 56 -0.15 -3.80 7.38
CA GLU A 56 1.20 -3.75 7.92
C GLU A 56 2.21 -4.20 6.85
N ALA A 57 3.48 -4.39 7.18
CA ALA A 57 4.53 -4.71 6.21
C ALA A 57 4.19 -5.92 5.32
N LYS A 58 3.60 -6.98 5.88
CA LYS A 58 3.26 -8.19 5.12
C LYS A 58 2.27 -7.90 3.97
N MET A 59 1.22 -7.14 4.26
CA MET A 59 0.25 -6.68 3.26
C MET A 59 0.90 -5.71 2.27
N ALA A 60 1.67 -4.74 2.75
CA ALA A 60 2.30 -3.73 1.90
C ALA A 60 3.29 -4.36 0.91
N ILE A 61 4.09 -5.34 1.35
CA ILE A 61 4.99 -6.11 0.48
C ILE A 61 4.18 -6.85 -0.60
N ALA A 62 3.15 -7.59 -0.19
CA ALA A 62 2.35 -8.36 -1.13
C ALA A 62 1.62 -7.46 -2.14
N MET A 63 1.09 -6.30 -1.70
CA MET A 63 0.43 -5.32 -2.57
C MET A 63 1.41 -4.70 -3.57
N ALA A 64 2.60 -4.29 -3.13
CA ALA A 64 3.62 -3.73 -4.00
C ALA A 64 4.13 -4.76 -5.03
N ARG A 65 4.24 -6.04 -4.68
CA ARG A 65 4.56 -7.14 -5.62
C ARG A 65 3.51 -7.30 -6.72
N GLN A 66 2.25 -7.05 -6.41
CA GLN A 66 1.18 -7.03 -7.40
C GLN A 66 1.13 -5.74 -8.23
N GLY A 67 1.99 -4.76 -7.91
CA GLY A 67 2.07 -3.47 -8.62
C GLY A 67 1.23 -2.35 -8.02
N GLY A 68 0.59 -2.57 -6.88
CA GLY A 68 -0.15 -1.58 -6.11
C GLY A 68 0.68 -0.91 -5.00
N LEU A 69 0.02 -0.29 -4.03
CA LEU A 69 0.66 0.42 -2.92
C LEU A 69 0.02 0.06 -1.57
N GLY A 70 0.82 -0.35 -0.60
CA GLY A 70 0.35 -0.53 0.77
C GLY A 70 0.52 0.74 1.60
N VAL A 71 -0.51 1.09 2.38
CA VAL A 71 -0.45 2.21 3.33
C VAL A 71 -0.34 1.66 4.75
N ILE A 72 0.84 1.73 5.36
CA ILE A 72 1.05 1.29 6.75
C ILE A 72 0.24 2.18 7.70
N HIS A 73 -0.59 1.56 8.54
CA HIS A 73 -1.42 2.28 9.49
C HIS A 73 -0.62 2.94 10.62
N LYS A 74 -1.17 3.99 11.24
CA LYS A 74 -0.52 4.74 12.32
C LYS A 74 -0.91 4.28 13.74
N ASN A 75 -1.74 3.25 13.87
CA ASN A 75 -2.28 2.79 15.15
C ASN A 75 -1.25 1.93 15.92
N MET A 76 -0.02 2.44 16.01
CA MET A 76 1.15 1.85 16.65
C MET A 76 2.15 2.96 17.01
N SER A 77 3.23 2.65 17.76
CA SER A 77 4.26 3.64 18.06
C SER A 77 4.96 4.15 16.81
N ILE A 78 5.65 5.28 16.92
CA ILE A 78 6.42 5.88 15.80
C ILE A 78 7.50 4.89 15.32
N GLU A 79 8.21 4.29 16.27
CA GLU A 79 9.30 3.34 16.03
C GLU A 79 8.77 2.07 15.36
N GLN A 80 7.64 1.54 15.82
CA GLN A 80 7.01 0.36 15.22
C GLN A 80 6.58 0.63 13.77
N GLN A 81 5.97 1.80 13.50
CA GLN A 81 5.55 2.16 12.16
C GLN A 81 6.74 2.35 11.22
N ALA A 82 7.81 2.98 11.69
CA ALA A 82 9.05 3.13 10.93
C ALA A 82 9.70 1.77 10.64
N ASP A 83 9.69 0.84 11.60
CA ASP A 83 10.17 -0.54 11.40
C ASP A 83 9.34 -1.30 10.35
N GLU A 84 8.01 -1.14 10.35
CA GLU A 84 7.15 -1.71 9.30
C GLU A 84 7.50 -1.16 7.90
N VAL A 85 7.74 0.15 7.76
CA VAL A 85 8.22 0.76 6.51
C VAL A 85 9.57 0.17 6.10
N GLN A 86 10.52 0.07 7.02
CA GLN A 86 11.84 -0.50 6.73
C GLN A 86 11.76 -1.97 6.28
N LYS A 87 10.87 -2.77 6.87
CA LYS A 87 10.64 -4.16 6.44
C LYS A 87 10.21 -4.23 4.97
N VAL A 88 9.35 -3.31 4.53
CA VAL A 88 8.94 -3.23 3.12
C VAL A 88 10.14 -2.85 2.24
N LYS A 89 10.84 -1.78 2.59
CA LYS A 89 11.99 -1.28 1.82
C LYS A 89 13.14 -2.27 1.71
N ARG A 90 13.29 -3.17 2.68
CA ARG A 90 14.32 -4.22 2.70
C ARG A 90 13.86 -5.54 2.12
N SER A 91 12.57 -5.73 1.86
CA SER A 91 12.03 -7.00 1.37
C SER A 91 12.49 -7.37 -0.04
N GLU A 92 12.72 -6.36 -0.86
CA GLU A 92 13.26 -6.51 -2.22
C GLU A 92 14.18 -5.34 -2.54
N ASN A 93 15.37 -5.68 -3.04
CA ASN A 93 16.32 -4.72 -3.54
C ASN A 93 16.85 -5.26 -4.88
N GLY A 94 16.99 -4.40 -5.87
CA GLY A 94 17.72 -4.77 -7.07
C GLY A 94 19.21 -4.94 -6.73
N VAL A 95 19.80 -3.87 -6.21
CA VAL A 95 21.10 -3.84 -5.55
C VAL A 95 20.87 -3.28 -4.16
N ILE A 96 21.20 -4.04 -3.11
CA ILE A 96 21.16 -3.54 -1.73
C ILE A 96 22.27 -2.51 -1.57
N THR A 97 21.96 -1.23 -1.64
CA THR A 97 22.96 -0.13 -1.59
C THR A 97 23.52 0.12 -0.19
N ASN A 98 22.84 -0.33 0.86
CA ASN A 98 23.31 -0.30 2.25
C ASN A 98 23.16 -1.70 2.88
N PRO A 99 23.97 -2.67 2.50
CA PRO A 99 23.88 -4.01 3.07
C PRO A 99 24.25 -3.98 4.54
N PHE A 100 23.63 -4.87 5.32
CA PHE A 100 24.16 -5.18 6.63
C PHE A 100 25.58 -5.70 6.50
N TYR A 101 26.44 -5.29 7.39
CA TYR A 101 27.82 -5.76 7.49
C TYR A 101 28.15 -6.02 8.96
N LEU A 102 29.21 -6.76 9.20
CA LEU A 102 29.83 -6.97 10.50
C LEU A 102 31.35 -6.88 10.34
N THR A 103 32.06 -6.84 11.46
CA THR A 103 33.51 -6.80 11.47
C THR A 103 34.11 -8.14 11.92
N PRO A 104 35.36 -8.45 11.56
CA PRO A 104 36.01 -9.73 11.91
C PRO A 104 36.12 -9.98 13.41
N ASP A 105 36.22 -8.91 14.22
CA ASP A 105 36.39 -8.99 15.66
C ASP A 105 35.09 -9.22 16.45
N GLU A 106 33.94 -9.07 15.82
CA GLU A 106 32.65 -9.37 16.43
C GLU A 106 32.47 -10.88 16.61
N GLN A 107 31.58 -11.26 17.53
CA GLN A 107 31.27 -12.69 17.78
C GLN A 107 30.24 -13.21 16.79
N VAL A 108 30.29 -14.50 16.50
CA VAL A 108 29.33 -15.21 15.65
C VAL A 108 27.90 -15.02 16.13
N PHE A 109 27.68 -14.86 17.44
CA PHE A 109 26.37 -14.53 18.03
C PHE A 109 25.75 -13.25 17.43
N ALA A 110 26.55 -12.22 17.15
CA ALA A 110 26.07 -11.00 16.51
C ALA A 110 25.56 -11.27 15.09
N ALA A 111 26.25 -12.12 14.34
CA ALA A 111 25.83 -12.53 13.01
C ALA A 111 24.54 -13.36 13.04
N GLU A 112 24.46 -14.35 13.94
CA GLU A 112 23.26 -15.18 14.11
C GLU A 112 22.05 -14.34 14.48
N HIS A 113 22.19 -13.43 15.45
CA HIS A 113 21.13 -12.50 15.86
C HIS A 113 20.68 -11.59 14.69
N LEU A 114 21.63 -10.98 13.97
CA LEU A 114 21.37 -10.12 12.82
C LEU A 114 20.64 -10.89 11.71
N MET A 115 21.16 -12.06 11.36
CA MET A 115 20.61 -12.91 10.30
C MET A 115 19.21 -13.44 10.68
N GLY A 116 19.00 -13.83 11.93
CA GLY A 116 17.69 -14.25 12.45
C GLY A 116 16.66 -13.11 12.45
N LYS A 117 17.03 -11.95 12.99
CA LYS A 117 16.16 -10.78 13.07
C LYS A 117 15.66 -10.31 11.70
N TYR A 118 16.54 -10.26 10.71
CA TYR A 118 16.23 -9.77 9.36
C TYR A 118 15.96 -10.86 8.34
N ARG A 119 16.00 -12.14 8.77
CA ARG A 119 15.76 -13.34 7.91
C ARG A 119 16.66 -13.36 6.67
N ILE A 120 17.91 -12.94 6.85
CA ILE A 120 18.93 -12.97 5.80
C ILE A 120 19.85 -14.18 5.98
N SER A 121 20.41 -14.72 4.91
CA SER A 121 21.19 -15.96 4.90
C SER A 121 22.71 -15.72 4.82
N GLY A 122 23.16 -14.48 5.02
CA GLY A 122 24.58 -14.14 5.11
C GLY A 122 24.84 -12.65 5.04
N VAL A 123 26.01 -12.26 5.50
CA VAL A 123 26.42 -10.88 5.74
C VAL A 123 27.83 -10.67 5.21
N PRO A 124 28.12 -9.60 4.44
CA PRO A 124 29.47 -9.16 4.12
C PRO A 124 30.23 -8.76 5.40
N ILE A 125 31.52 -9.03 5.44
CA ILE A 125 32.40 -8.66 6.54
C ILE A 125 33.37 -7.61 6.05
N VAL A 126 33.42 -6.47 6.74
CA VAL A 126 34.29 -5.34 6.42
C VAL A 126 35.36 -5.14 7.49
N ASN A 127 36.48 -4.58 7.12
CA ASN A 127 37.62 -4.41 8.04
C ASN A 127 37.29 -3.46 9.22
N SER A 128 36.55 -2.38 8.97
CA SER A 128 36.04 -1.45 9.98
C SER A 128 34.81 -0.69 9.47
N GLU A 129 34.04 -0.09 10.37
CA GLU A 129 32.90 0.78 10.03
C GLU A 129 33.32 2.04 9.27
N GLU A 130 34.53 2.55 9.52
CA GLU A 130 35.02 3.79 8.91
C GLU A 130 35.53 3.55 7.48
N GLU A 131 36.24 2.43 7.23
CA GLU A 131 36.83 2.17 5.94
C GLU A 131 35.94 1.35 5.01
N MET A 132 35.09 0.48 5.56
CA MET A 132 34.13 -0.34 4.80
C MET A 132 34.77 -1.23 3.72
N LYS A 133 36.04 -1.60 3.84
CA LYS A 133 36.70 -2.49 2.90
C LYS A 133 36.27 -3.93 3.11
N LEU A 134 35.80 -4.57 2.05
CA LEU A 134 35.35 -5.96 2.10
C LEU A 134 36.52 -6.89 2.40
N VAL A 135 36.45 -7.70 3.47
CA VAL A 135 37.48 -8.66 3.88
C VAL A 135 36.97 -10.10 3.95
N GLY A 136 35.63 -10.31 3.91
CA GLY A 136 35.05 -11.64 3.97
C GLY A 136 33.58 -11.63 3.73
N ILE A 137 33.00 -12.82 3.78
CA ILE A 137 31.55 -13.03 3.82
C ILE A 137 31.22 -14.16 4.80
N LEU A 138 30.13 -14.00 5.56
CA LEU A 138 29.63 -15.01 6.47
C LEU A 138 28.21 -15.42 6.06
N THR A 139 27.98 -16.72 5.91
CA THR A 139 26.70 -17.24 5.43
C THR A 139 26.16 -18.35 6.35
N ASN A 140 24.88 -18.72 6.20
CA ASN A 140 24.32 -19.86 6.90
C ASN A 140 25.10 -21.16 6.67
N ARG A 141 25.84 -21.27 5.56
CA ARG A 141 26.67 -22.44 5.25
C ARG A 141 27.86 -22.51 6.19
N ASP A 142 28.48 -21.37 6.49
CA ASP A 142 29.63 -21.26 7.39
C ASP A 142 29.21 -21.50 8.85
N LEU A 143 27.98 -21.13 9.21
CA LEU A 143 27.43 -21.29 10.57
C LEU A 143 26.84 -22.68 10.87
N ARG A 144 26.63 -23.52 9.86
CA ARG A 144 25.84 -24.77 9.98
C ARG A 144 26.29 -25.73 11.06
N PHE A 145 27.59 -25.78 11.36
CA PHE A 145 28.18 -26.73 12.30
C PHE A 145 28.88 -26.04 13.48
N ILE A 146 28.63 -24.75 13.68
CA ILE A 146 29.18 -23.97 14.80
C ILE A 146 28.33 -24.24 16.03
N GLU A 147 28.94 -24.75 17.08
CA GLU A 147 28.31 -24.99 18.38
C GLU A 147 28.59 -23.85 19.38
N ASP A 148 29.77 -23.20 19.25
CA ASP A 148 30.17 -22.08 20.09
C ASP A 148 30.04 -20.75 19.35
N TYR A 149 28.99 -20.01 19.64
CA TYR A 149 28.71 -18.70 19.06
C TYR A 149 29.53 -17.54 19.69
N SER A 150 30.38 -17.84 20.69
CA SER A 150 31.25 -16.83 21.33
C SER A 150 32.57 -16.59 20.56
N ILE A 151 32.89 -17.45 19.58
CA ILE A 151 34.07 -17.29 18.74
C ILE A 151 33.96 -16.08 17.82
N LYS A 152 35.10 -15.56 17.36
CA LYS A 152 35.14 -14.41 16.43
C LYS A 152 34.68 -14.81 15.03
N ILE A 153 34.05 -13.85 14.35
CA ILE A 153 33.66 -14.00 12.94
C ILE A 153 34.89 -14.32 12.06
N SER A 154 36.03 -13.75 12.36
CA SER A 154 37.31 -14.00 11.63
C SER A 154 37.73 -15.48 11.60
N GLU A 155 37.25 -16.30 12.54
CA GLU A 155 37.63 -17.73 12.63
C GLU A 155 36.75 -18.61 11.70
N VAL A 156 35.62 -18.09 11.25
CA VAL A 156 34.60 -18.89 10.52
C VAL A 156 34.19 -18.27 9.17
N MET A 157 34.48 -16.98 8.92
CA MET A 157 34.12 -16.31 7.67
C MET A 157 34.91 -16.85 6.48
N THR A 158 34.31 -16.83 5.31
CA THR A 158 35.02 -17.08 4.04
C THR A 158 35.81 -15.84 3.62
N THR A 159 37.14 -16.00 3.46
CA THR A 159 38.06 -14.91 3.07
C THR A 159 38.73 -15.18 1.71
N GLU A 160 38.87 -16.46 1.34
CA GLU A 160 39.50 -16.86 0.09
C GLU A 160 38.52 -16.87 -1.06
N GLU A 161 39.01 -16.57 -2.28
CA GLU A 161 38.20 -16.57 -3.52
C GLU A 161 36.92 -15.76 -3.45
N LEU A 162 36.97 -14.61 -2.76
CA LEU A 162 35.80 -13.71 -2.68
C LEU A 162 35.40 -13.22 -4.08
N VAL A 163 34.23 -13.66 -4.54
CA VAL A 163 33.64 -13.20 -5.80
C VAL A 163 32.94 -11.90 -5.55
N THR A 164 33.35 -10.84 -6.25
CA THR A 164 32.75 -9.50 -6.17
C THR A 164 32.39 -8.99 -7.56
N ALA A 165 31.62 -7.92 -7.63
CA ALA A 165 31.36 -7.21 -8.88
C ALA A 165 31.43 -5.69 -8.67
N PRO A 166 31.73 -4.91 -9.71
CA PRO A 166 31.84 -3.46 -9.61
C PRO A 166 30.50 -2.78 -9.46
N VAL A 167 30.51 -1.54 -8.96
CA VAL A 167 29.34 -0.66 -8.94
C VAL A 167 28.79 -0.50 -10.37
N GLY A 168 27.46 -0.56 -10.54
CA GLY A 168 26.81 -0.50 -11.85
C GLY A 168 26.53 -1.88 -12.48
N THR A 169 26.93 -2.98 -11.81
CA THR A 169 26.56 -4.35 -12.26
C THR A 169 25.05 -4.51 -12.30
N THR A 170 24.51 -4.91 -13.46
CA THR A 170 23.07 -5.19 -13.63
C THR A 170 22.70 -6.54 -13.03
N LEU A 171 21.40 -6.74 -12.74
CA LEU A 171 20.91 -8.03 -12.21
C LEU A 171 21.20 -9.19 -13.16
N GLU A 172 21.11 -8.99 -14.48
CA GLU A 172 21.42 -10.01 -15.49
C GLU A 172 22.91 -10.39 -15.47
N GLN A 173 23.79 -9.42 -15.27
CA GLN A 173 25.24 -9.67 -15.12
C GLN A 173 25.52 -10.40 -13.81
N ALA A 174 24.87 -9.97 -12.71
CA ALA A 174 24.98 -10.61 -11.41
C ALA A 174 24.52 -12.06 -11.45
N GLU A 175 23.38 -12.36 -12.11
CA GLU A 175 22.88 -13.72 -12.29
C GLU A 175 23.91 -14.65 -12.92
N LYS A 176 24.56 -14.21 -14.01
CA LYS A 176 25.63 -14.99 -14.67
C LYS A 176 26.82 -15.25 -13.77
N ILE A 177 27.21 -14.26 -12.95
CA ILE A 177 28.31 -14.39 -11.99
C ILE A 177 27.93 -15.37 -10.88
N LEU A 178 26.76 -15.21 -10.27
CA LEU A 178 26.23 -16.09 -9.22
C LEU A 178 26.15 -17.55 -9.72
N GLN A 179 25.61 -17.76 -10.91
CA GLN A 179 25.51 -19.08 -11.54
C GLN A 179 26.88 -19.70 -11.83
N LYS A 180 27.79 -18.94 -12.43
CA LYS A 180 29.16 -19.41 -12.77
C LYS A 180 29.93 -19.87 -11.54
N HIS A 181 29.87 -19.09 -10.46
CA HIS A 181 30.63 -19.35 -9.23
C HIS A 181 29.83 -20.17 -8.20
N LYS A 182 28.55 -20.53 -8.49
CA LYS A 182 27.66 -21.31 -7.60
C LYS A 182 27.52 -20.69 -6.21
N ILE A 183 27.43 -19.35 -6.16
CA ILE A 183 27.24 -18.55 -4.95
C ILE A 183 25.85 -17.91 -4.95
N GLU A 184 25.34 -17.58 -3.77
CA GLU A 184 24.01 -16.99 -3.59
C GLU A 184 24.06 -15.48 -3.35
N LYS A 185 25.23 -14.93 -3.09
CA LYS A 185 25.44 -13.53 -2.71
C LYS A 185 26.66 -12.98 -3.44
N LEU A 186 26.49 -11.78 -3.99
CA LEU A 186 27.50 -11.08 -4.76
C LEU A 186 27.72 -9.70 -4.15
N PRO A 187 28.77 -9.50 -3.33
CA PRO A 187 29.12 -8.17 -2.86
C PRO A 187 29.51 -7.26 -4.03
N ILE A 188 29.00 -6.03 -3.99
CA ILE A 188 29.33 -4.98 -4.95
C ILE A 188 30.35 -4.05 -4.30
N VAL A 189 31.48 -3.88 -4.95
CA VAL A 189 32.59 -3.08 -4.44
C VAL A 189 33.01 -1.99 -5.44
N ASP A 190 33.60 -0.92 -4.92
CA ASP A 190 34.26 0.08 -5.76
C ASP A 190 35.68 -0.38 -6.21
N GLU A 191 36.38 0.46 -6.98
CA GLU A 191 37.69 0.18 -7.50
C GLU A 191 38.78 -0.06 -6.41
N THR A 192 38.50 0.39 -5.19
CA THR A 192 39.38 0.27 -4.02
C THR A 192 39.00 -0.89 -3.09
N GLY A 193 37.92 -1.61 -3.43
CA GLY A 193 37.43 -2.78 -2.68
C GLY A 193 36.50 -2.44 -1.51
N HIS A 194 35.99 -1.21 -1.43
CA HIS A 194 35.03 -0.84 -0.41
C HIS A 194 33.62 -1.36 -0.77
N LEU A 195 32.93 -1.92 0.19
CA LEU A 195 31.57 -2.43 0.04
C LEU A 195 30.60 -1.30 -0.28
N LYS A 196 29.93 -1.39 -1.42
CA LYS A 196 28.91 -0.43 -1.90
C LYS A 196 27.54 -1.06 -2.04
N GLY A 197 27.46 -2.37 -2.02
CA GLY A 197 26.17 -3.06 -2.17
C GLY A 197 26.29 -4.57 -2.06
N LEU A 198 25.13 -5.22 -2.16
CA LEU A 198 24.98 -6.67 -2.18
C LEU A 198 23.87 -7.04 -3.15
N ILE A 199 24.07 -8.01 -4.02
CA ILE A 199 23.04 -8.64 -4.83
C ILE A 199 22.92 -10.11 -4.38
N THR A 200 21.68 -10.57 -4.20
CA THR A 200 21.44 -11.98 -3.84
C THR A 200 20.62 -12.69 -4.92
N ILE A 201 20.75 -14.02 -5.00
CA ILE A 201 19.94 -14.82 -5.93
C ILE A 201 18.44 -14.63 -5.65
N LYS A 202 18.06 -14.47 -4.39
CA LYS A 202 16.66 -14.22 -4.01
C LYS A 202 16.11 -12.91 -4.58
N ASP A 203 16.92 -11.88 -4.72
CA ASP A 203 16.50 -10.60 -5.30
C ASP A 203 16.23 -10.75 -6.80
N ILE A 204 17.06 -11.56 -7.48
CA ILE A 204 16.88 -11.89 -8.91
C ILE A 204 15.63 -12.75 -9.10
N GLU A 205 15.46 -13.81 -8.30
CA GLU A 205 14.27 -14.68 -8.34
C GLU A 205 12.97 -13.87 -8.17
N LYS A 206 12.95 -12.91 -7.24
CA LYS A 206 11.79 -12.05 -7.00
C LYS A 206 11.47 -11.11 -8.17
N VAL A 207 12.48 -10.62 -8.88
CA VAL A 207 12.24 -9.81 -10.09
C VAL A 207 11.58 -10.65 -11.19
N ILE A 208 11.98 -11.92 -11.32
CA ILE A 208 11.37 -12.85 -12.26
C ILE A 208 9.95 -13.23 -11.82
N GLU A 209 9.75 -13.50 -10.54
CA GLU A 209 8.45 -13.88 -9.97
C GLU A 209 7.43 -12.72 -9.99
N PHE A 210 7.89 -11.48 -9.73
CA PHE A 210 7.05 -10.27 -9.65
C PHE A 210 7.48 -9.18 -10.63
N PRO A 211 7.36 -9.41 -11.95
CA PRO A 211 7.83 -8.46 -12.96
C PRO A 211 7.07 -7.12 -12.95
N ASN A 212 5.85 -7.12 -12.41
CA ASN A 212 4.99 -5.94 -12.31
C ASN A 212 5.06 -5.26 -10.93
N ALA A 213 6.02 -5.62 -10.06
CA ALA A 213 6.14 -5.01 -8.75
C ALA A 213 6.31 -3.49 -8.85
N ALA A 214 5.60 -2.76 -7.98
CA ALA A 214 5.73 -1.31 -7.85
C ALA A 214 7.02 -0.99 -7.06
N LYS A 215 8.00 -0.38 -7.74
CA LYS A 215 9.34 -0.13 -7.20
C LYS A 215 9.75 1.33 -7.39
N ASP A 216 10.60 1.81 -6.47
CA ASP A 216 11.26 3.09 -6.57
C ASP A 216 12.47 3.02 -7.56
N GLU A 217 13.13 4.15 -7.76
CA GLU A 217 14.31 4.27 -8.62
C GLU A 217 15.51 3.40 -8.19
N HIS A 218 15.53 2.94 -6.93
CA HIS A 218 16.54 2.04 -6.37
C HIS A 218 16.12 0.56 -6.44
N GLY A 219 14.99 0.24 -7.06
CA GLY A 219 14.47 -1.12 -7.19
C GLY A 219 13.83 -1.68 -5.92
N ARG A 220 13.58 -0.84 -4.90
CA ARG A 220 12.91 -1.22 -3.65
C ARG A 220 11.40 -1.07 -3.79
N LEU A 221 10.63 -1.94 -3.11
CA LEU A 221 9.18 -1.87 -3.13
C LEU A 221 8.66 -0.51 -2.63
N LEU A 222 7.63 0.01 -3.31
CA LEU A 222 6.94 1.22 -2.89
C LEU A 222 6.10 0.96 -1.63
N VAL A 223 6.11 1.92 -0.72
CA VAL A 223 5.30 1.91 0.51
C VAL A 223 4.87 3.31 0.90
N ALA A 224 3.64 3.45 1.32
CA ALA A 224 3.13 4.66 1.96
C ALA A 224 2.89 4.43 3.45
N ALA A 225 2.87 5.51 4.22
CA ALA A 225 2.59 5.45 5.65
C ALA A 225 1.59 6.52 6.08
N ALA A 226 0.61 6.12 6.89
CA ALA A 226 -0.41 7.02 7.41
C ALA A 226 0.13 7.88 8.54
N VAL A 227 -0.26 9.16 8.53
CA VAL A 227 -0.06 10.13 9.61
C VAL A 227 -1.39 10.80 9.95
N GLY A 228 -1.49 11.39 11.12
CA GLY A 228 -2.66 12.16 11.55
C GLY A 228 -2.41 13.65 11.59
N ILE A 229 -3.04 14.31 12.55
CA ILE A 229 -2.89 15.75 12.84
C ILE A 229 -2.52 15.99 14.32
N ALA A 230 -2.11 14.95 15.04
CA ALA A 230 -1.70 15.01 16.44
C ALA A 230 -0.37 15.79 16.61
N LYS A 231 -0.05 16.16 17.83
CA LYS A 231 1.16 16.93 18.15
C LYS A 231 2.47 16.22 17.76
N ASP A 232 2.46 14.89 17.71
CA ASP A 232 3.61 14.06 17.33
C ASP A 232 3.72 13.80 15.81
N THR A 233 2.79 14.32 15.01
CA THR A 233 2.72 14.05 13.55
C THR A 233 4.01 14.39 12.82
N ILE A 234 4.63 15.53 13.12
CA ILE A 234 5.88 15.95 12.46
C ILE A 234 7.03 14.99 12.84
N THR A 235 7.15 14.62 14.10
CA THR A 235 8.16 13.64 14.56
C THR A 235 7.94 12.28 13.89
N ARG A 236 6.70 11.84 13.80
CA ARG A 236 6.31 10.59 13.11
C ARG A 236 6.68 10.65 11.63
N ALA A 237 6.29 11.71 10.94
CA ALA A 237 6.59 11.91 9.52
C ALA A 237 8.10 11.90 9.26
N THR A 238 8.90 12.58 10.10
CA THR A 238 10.37 12.56 10.01
C THR A 238 10.91 11.14 10.08
N LYS A 239 10.48 10.35 11.07
CA LYS A 239 10.93 8.96 11.21
C LYS A 239 10.51 8.06 10.05
N LEU A 240 9.32 8.28 9.49
CA LEU A 240 8.84 7.54 8.32
C LEU A 240 9.63 7.88 7.06
N VAL A 241 9.97 9.16 6.87
CA VAL A 241 10.81 9.62 5.74
C VAL A 241 12.24 9.07 5.88
N GLU A 242 12.84 9.11 7.09
CA GLU A 242 14.12 8.48 7.39
C GLU A 242 14.09 6.96 7.12
N ALA A 243 12.97 6.29 7.37
CA ALA A 243 12.77 4.88 7.06
C ALA A 243 12.59 4.59 5.56
N GLY A 244 12.40 5.64 4.72
CA GLY A 244 12.33 5.57 3.27
C GLY A 244 10.90 5.45 2.71
N THR A 245 9.86 5.94 3.40
CA THR A 245 8.50 5.95 2.84
C THR A 245 8.43 6.77 1.54
N ASP A 246 7.71 6.29 0.53
CA ASP A 246 7.55 6.98 -0.76
C ASP A 246 6.41 7.99 -0.74
N ALA A 247 5.45 7.81 0.15
CA ALA A 247 4.35 8.74 0.33
C ALA A 247 3.91 8.81 1.80
N LEU A 248 3.54 10.01 2.25
CA LEU A 248 2.84 10.24 3.50
C LEU A 248 1.34 10.40 3.22
N VAL A 249 0.50 9.74 4.01
CA VAL A 249 -0.96 9.80 3.88
C VAL A 249 -1.54 10.49 5.11
N ILE A 250 -1.96 11.74 4.98
CA ILE A 250 -2.75 12.41 6.02
C ILE A 250 -4.15 11.83 5.97
N ASP A 251 -4.46 10.96 6.94
CA ASP A 251 -5.67 10.17 6.97
C ASP A 251 -6.61 10.61 8.10
N THR A 252 -7.64 11.40 7.74
CA THR A 252 -8.59 11.99 8.69
C THR A 252 -10.04 11.73 8.26
N ALA A 253 -10.97 11.82 9.20
CA ALA A 253 -12.40 11.69 8.93
C ALA A 253 -12.96 12.86 8.12
N HIS A 254 -12.34 14.05 8.22
CA HIS A 254 -12.75 15.26 7.52
C HIS A 254 -11.54 16.11 7.11
N GLY A 255 -11.09 15.92 5.86
CA GLY A 255 -9.91 16.61 5.33
C GLY A 255 -10.10 18.11 5.11
N HIS A 256 -11.33 18.58 4.90
CA HIS A 256 -11.65 20.00 4.72
C HIS A 256 -11.82 20.71 6.08
N SER A 257 -10.89 20.50 7.00
CA SER A 257 -10.85 21.19 8.30
C SER A 257 -9.57 22.00 8.43
N LYS A 258 -9.63 23.11 9.20
CA LYS A 258 -8.50 24.03 9.37
C LYS A 258 -7.22 23.30 9.81
N GLY A 259 -7.28 22.46 10.83
CA GLY A 259 -6.11 21.76 11.35
C GLY A 259 -5.50 20.78 10.34
N VAL A 260 -6.32 20.16 9.47
CA VAL A 260 -5.82 19.29 8.40
C VAL A 260 -5.12 20.11 7.32
N LEU A 261 -5.72 21.23 6.88
CA LEU A 261 -5.11 22.09 5.87
C LEU A 261 -3.77 22.68 6.34
N GLU A 262 -3.70 23.11 7.60
CA GLU A 262 -2.45 23.59 8.23
C GLU A 262 -1.39 22.48 8.28
N MET A 263 -1.76 21.24 8.65
CA MET A 263 -0.83 20.11 8.69
C MET A 263 -0.35 19.70 7.29
N VAL A 264 -1.22 19.74 6.28
CA VAL A 264 -0.83 19.52 4.86
C VAL A 264 0.25 20.52 4.44
N SER A 265 0.03 21.81 4.71
CA SER A 265 0.98 22.86 4.38
C SER A 265 2.31 22.70 5.12
N GLU A 266 2.28 22.34 6.40
CA GLU A 266 3.48 22.13 7.20
C GLU A 266 4.29 20.92 6.71
N LEU A 267 3.64 19.77 6.47
CA LEU A 267 4.32 18.58 5.97
C LEU A 267 4.88 18.79 4.57
N LYS A 268 4.15 19.48 3.67
CA LYS A 268 4.66 19.76 2.32
C LYS A 268 5.87 20.68 2.34
N LYS A 269 5.89 21.66 3.25
CA LYS A 269 7.03 22.55 3.44
C LYS A 269 8.26 21.80 3.97
N GLN A 270 8.05 20.90 4.91
CA GLN A 270 9.14 20.15 5.56
C GLN A 270 9.69 19.01 4.68
N PHE A 271 8.81 18.34 3.90
CA PHE A 271 9.15 17.21 3.05
C PHE A 271 8.71 17.46 1.59
N PRO A 272 9.26 18.44 0.89
CA PRO A 272 8.81 18.80 -0.46
C PRO A 272 8.95 17.69 -1.48
N GLU A 273 9.91 16.77 -1.26
CA GLU A 273 10.24 15.67 -2.15
C GLU A 273 9.37 14.41 -1.94
N VAL A 274 8.62 14.34 -0.82
CA VAL A 274 7.76 13.20 -0.52
C VAL A 274 6.37 13.45 -1.09
N THR A 275 5.79 12.45 -1.74
CA THR A 275 4.39 12.53 -2.20
C THR A 275 3.45 12.63 -1.01
N LEU A 276 2.63 13.67 -0.98
CA LEU A 276 1.66 13.90 0.08
C LEU A 276 0.23 13.60 -0.40
N ILE A 277 -0.35 12.55 0.14
CA ILE A 277 -1.74 12.15 -0.08
C ILE A 277 -2.56 12.68 1.11
N ALA A 278 -3.63 13.42 0.87
CA ALA A 278 -4.43 13.98 1.95
C ALA A 278 -5.92 13.70 1.77
N GLY A 279 -6.63 13.48 2.87
CA GLY A 279 -8.06 13.24 2.90
C GLY A 279 -8.61 12.96 4.31
N ASN A 280 -9.92 12.63 4.39
CA ASN A 280 -10.83 12.42 3.28
C ASN A 280 -11.70 13.66 3.03
N VAL A 281 -12.01 13.87 1.79
CA VAL A 281 -13.00 14.86 1.36
C VAL A 281 -14.07 14.21 0.48
N ALA A 282 -15.16 14.93 0.22
CA ALA A 282 -16.26 14.45 -0.62
C ALA A 282 -16.87 15.55 -1.52
N THR A 283 -16.21 16.71 -1.62
CA THR A 283 -16.69 17.87 -2.37
C THR A 283 -15.58 18.49 -3.20
N ALA A 284 -15.96 19.23 -4.24
CA ALA A 284 -15.01 20.01 -5.05
C ALA A 284 -14.24 21.05 -4.22
N GLU A 285 -14.94 21.74 -3.31
CA GLU A 285 -14.33 22.77 -2.43
C GLU A 285 -13.29 22.15 -1.50
N GLY A 286 -13.60 21.00 -0.88
CA GLY A 286 -12.65 20.30 -0.03
C GLY A 286 -11.44 19.80 -0.82
N THR A 287 -11.65 19.33 -2.05
CA THR A 287 -10.57 18.91 -2.95
C THR A 287 -9.65 20.09 -3.28
N ARG A 288 -10.22 21.24 -3.68
CA ARG A 288 -9.46 22.47 -3.95
C ARG A 288 -8.64 22.90 -2.74
N ALA A 289 -9.27 22.96 -1.57
CA ALA A 289 -8.61 23.39 -0.34
C ALA A 289 -7.39 22.52 0.00
N LEU A 290 -7.47 21.18 -0.15
CA LEU A 290 -6.33 20.28 0.07
C LEU A 290 -5.22 20.50 -0.96
N ILE A 291 -5.56 20.70 -2.23
CA ILE A 291 -4.58 20.97 -3.29
C ILE A 291 -3.86 22.31 -3.05
N GLU A 292 -4.60 23.37 -2.73
CA GLU A 292 -4.05 24.69 -2.40
C GLU A 292 -3.17 24.66 -1.14
N ALA A 293 -3.48 23.77 -0.18
CA ALA A 293 -2.65 23.53 0.99
C ALA A 293 -1.35 22.75 0.68
N GLY A 294 -1.23 22.14 -0.51
CA GLY A 294 -0.02 21.46 -0.96
C GLY A 294 -0.12 19.95 -1.11
N ALA A 295 -1.32 19.37 -1.06
CA ALA A 295 -1.51 17.94 -1.34
C ALA A 295 -1.17 17.62 -2.81
N ASP A 296 -0.41 16.56 -3.03
CA ASP A 296 -0.11 16.06 -4.38
C ASP A 296 -1.24 15.15 -4.90
N VAL A 297 -1.90 14.44 -3.99
CA VAL A 297 -3.01 13.53 -4.30
C VAL A 297 -4.11 13.71 -3.26
N VAL A 298 -5.36 13.72 -3.70
CA VAL A 298 -6.52 13.85 -2.79
C VAL A 298 -7.24 12.54 -2.62
N LYS A 299 -7.53 12.15 -1.38
CA LYS A 299 -8.26 10.94 -1.04
C LYS A 299 -9.73 11.27 -0.74
N VAL A 300 -10.66 10.58 -1.44
CA VAL A 300 -12.07 10.93 -1.55
C VAL A 300 -12.95 9.83 -0.97
N GLY A 301 -13.80 10.21 0.00
CA GLY A 301 -14.79 9.29 0.59
C GLY A 301 -15.12 9.66 2.04
N ILE A 302 -16.34 10.11 2.29
CA ILE A 302 -16.88 10.38 3.63
C ILE A 302 -18.06 9.42 3.89
N GLY A 303 -17.80 8.43 4.74
CA GLY A 303 -18.79 7.47 5.21
C GLY A 303 -19.18 6.32 4.25
N PRO A 304 -18.49 6.02 3.11
CA PRO A 304 -18.92 4.92 2.25
C PRO A 304 -18.41 3.53 2.70
N GLY A 305 -17.47 3.46 3.64
CA GLY A 305 -16.87 2.20 4.08
C GLY A 305 -17.86 1.25 4.73
N SER A 306 -17.69 -0.07 4.53
CA SER A 306 -18.62 -1.12 5.00
C SER A 306 -18.78 -1.20 6.52
N ILE A 307 -17.80 -0.71 7.28
CA ILE A 307 -17.78 -0.67 8.75
C ILE A 307 -17.81 0.76 9.31
N CYS A 308 -18.04 1.75 8.44
CA CYS A 308 -18.17 3.15 8.81
C CYS A 308 -19.62 3.47 9.18
N THR A 309 -19.83 4.15 10.31
CA THR A 309 -21.15 4.59 10.76
C THR A 309 -21.29 6.12 10.79
N THR A 310 -20.34 6.86 10.24
CA THR A 310 -20.37 8.34 10.18
C THR A 310 -21.68 8.88 9.63
N ARG A 311 -22.21 8.31 8.55
CA ARG A 311 -23.48 8.75 7.95
C ARG A 311 -24.69 8.53 8.86
N VAL A 312 -24.65 7.51 9.71
CA VAL A 312 -25.74 7.19 10.65
C VAL A 312 -25.58 7.98 11.95
N VAL A 313 -24.37 8.09 12.47
CA VAL A 313 -24.08 8.74 13.75
C VAL A 313 -24.04 10.26 13.63
N ALA A 314 -23.35 10.77 12.62
CA ALA A 314 -23.18 12.21 12.40
C ALA A 314 -24.15 12.80 11.35
N GLY A 315 -24.81 11.96 10.54
CA GLY A 315 -25.72 12.41 9.47
C GLY A 315 -24.99 13.07 8.29
N VAL A 316 -23.67 12.84 8.15
CA VAL A 316 -22.82 13.52 7.15
C VAL A 316 -22.20 12.50 6.18
N GLY A 317 -22.20 12.84 4.90
CA GLY A 317 -21.59 12.03 3.85
C GLY A 317 -22.09 12.43 2.46
N VAL A 318 -21.39 11.94 1.44
CA VAL A 318 -21.81 12.09 0.03
C VAL A 318 -21.74 10.70 -0.62
N PRO A 319 -22.76 10.30 -1.40
CA PRO A 319 -22.72 9.07 -2.19
C PRO A 319 -21.48 9.02 -3.09
N GLN A 320 -20.83 7.85 -3.17
CA GLN A 320 -19.41 7.77 -3.55
C GLN A 320 -19.14 8.11 -5.01
N ILE A 321 -20.01 7.74 -5.95
CA ILE A 321 -19.84 8.13 -7.37
C ILE A 321 -19.89 9.64 -7.51
N THR A 322 -20.84 10.29 -6.84
CA THR A 322 -20.93 11.75 -6.85
C THR A 322 -19.71 12.40 -6.23
N ALA A 323 -19.25 11.91 -5.08
CA ALA A 323 -18.04 12.43 -4.43
C ALA A 323 -16.80 12.31 -5.32
N ILE A 324 -16.60 11.17 -5.97
CA ILE A 324 -15.50 10.93 -6.89
C ILE A 324 -15.55 11.90 -8.08
N TYR A 325 -16.71 11.99 -8.72
CA TYR A 325 -16.89 12.84 -9.90
C TYR A 325 -16.64 14.33 -9.60
N ASP A 326 -17.22 14.85 -8.50
CA ASP A 326 -17.02 16.25 -8.10
C ASP A 326 -15.56 16.55 -7.76
N ALA A 327 -14.92 15.66 -6.98
CA ALA A 327 -13.53 15.80 -6.61
C ALA A 327 -12.58 15.68 -7.84
N ALA A 328 -12.83 14.72 -8.73
CA ALA A 328 -12.05 14.53 -9.95
C ALA A 328 -12.16 15.73 -10.89
N THR A 329 -13.37 16.25 -11.06
CA THR A 329 -13.63 17.45 -11.89
C THR A 329 -12.84 18.66 -11.40
N GLU A 330 -12.73 18.82 -10.08
CA GLU A 330 -11.93 19.89 -9.49
C GLU A 330 -10.43 19.61 -9.61
N ALA A 331 -9.98 18.40 -9.22
CA ALA A 331 -8.57 18.02 -9.25
C ALA A 331 -7.95 18.12 -10.66
N LYS A 332 -8.73 17.78 -11.70
CA LYS A 332 -8.31 17.91 -13.11
C LYS A 332 -7.89 19.31 -13.48
N LYS A 333 -8.53 20.37 -12.95
CA LYS A 333 -8.15 21.77 -13.19
C LYS A 333 -6.74 22.11 -12.68
N HIS A 334 -6.28 21.35 -11.71
CA HIS A 334 -4.97 21.52 -11.05
C HIS A 334 -3.94 20.46 -11.49
N GLY A 335 -4.30 19.58 -12.43
CA GLY A 335 -3.43 18.46 -12.85
C GLY A 335 -3.09 17.49 -11.72
N LYS A 336 -4.01 17.29 -10.74
CA LYS A 336 -3.81 16.43 -9.57
C LYS A 336 -4.65 15.16 -9.65
N ALA A 337 -4.11 14.09 -9.09
CA ALA A 337 -4.80 12.80 -9.01
C ALA A 337 -5.71 12.70 -7.79
N ILE A 338 -6.73 11.84 -7.88
CA ILE A 338 -7.57 11.47 -6.73
C ILE A 338 -7.58 9.96 -6.52
N ILE A 339 -7.75 9.54 -5.27
CA ILE A 339 -7.94 8.15 -4.85
C ILE A 339 -9.37 7.99 -4.33
N ALA A 340 -10.13 7.06 -4.91
CA ALA A 340 -11.47 6.72 -4.44
C ALA A 340 -11.38 5.74 -3.26
N ASP A 341 -11.77 6.19 -2.07
CA ASP A 341 -11.62 5.45 -0.82
C ASP A 341 -12.96 5.03 -0.23
N GLY A 342 -13.24 3.74 -0.22
CA GLY A 342 -14.42 3.13 0.41
C GLY A 342 -15.62 2.91 -0.51
N GLY A 343 -16.53 2.05 -0.04
CA GLY A 343 -17.78 1.71 -0.73
C GLY A 343 -17.66 0.64 -1.81
N ILE A 344 -16.45 0.20 -2.16
CA ILE A 344 -16.16 -0.79 -3.21
C ILE A 344 -16.42 -2.19 -2.66
N LYS A 345 -17.33 -2.92 -3.30
CA LYS A 345 -17.74 -4.28 -2.93
C LYS A 345 -17.31 -5.32 -3.96
N PHE A 346 -17.22 -4.94 -5.23
CA PHE A 346 -16.92 -5.81 -6.37
C PHE A 346 -15.89 -5.17 -7.31
N SER A 347 -15.30 -5.97 -8.19
CA SER A 347 -14.41 -5.45 -9.24
C SER A 347 -15.11 -4.45 -10.17
N GLY A 348 -16.40 -4.63 -10.44
CA GLY A 348 -17.20 -3.67 -11.21
C GLY A 348 -17.28 -2.28 -10.57
N ASP A 349 -17.24 -2.19 -9.24
CA ASP A 349 -17.21 -0.89 -8.55
C ASP A 349 -15.85 -0.19 -8.75
N ILE A 350 -14.76 -0.96 -8.88
CA ILE A 350 -13.44 -0.39 -9.25
C ILE A 350 -13.52 0.25 -10.65
N VAL A 351 -14.12 -0.44 -11.62
CA VAL A 351 -14.31 0.11 -12.98
C VAL A 351 -15.10 1.41 -12.94
N LYS A 352 -16.22 1.42 -12.19
CA LYS A 352 -17.08 2.61 -12.02
C LYS A 352 -16.35 3.75 -11.31
N ALA A 353 -15.55 3.46 -10.26
CA ALA A 353 -14.79 4.47 -9.53
C ALA A 353 -13.76 5.16 -10.44
N LEU A 354 -13.04 4.37 -11.26
CA LEU A 354 -12.05 4.89 -12.19
C LEU A 354 -12.72 5.65 -13.33
N ALA A 355 -13.81 5.14 -13.91
CA ALA A 355 -14.59 5.84 -14.93
C ALA A 355 -15.21 7.16 -14.43
N ALA A 356 -15.56 7.25 -13.13
CA ALA A 356 -16.06 8.48 -12.51
C ALA A 356 -14.96 9.53 -12.28
N GLY A 357 -13.71 9.23 -12.58
CA GLY A 357 -12.57 10.15 -12.49
C GLY A 357 -11.50 9.75 -11.47
N GLY A 358 -11.67 8.65 -10.73
CA GLY A 358 -10.63 8.11 -9.85
C GLY A 358 -9.37 7.74 -10.63
N HIS A 359 -8.20 8.04 -10.08
CA HIS A 359 -6.92 7.56 -10.63
C HIS A 359 -6.56 6.19 -10.05
N ALA A 360 -6.89 6.00 -8.79
CA ALA A 360 -6.74 4.72 -8.10
C ALA A 360 -7.86 4.54 -7.07
N VAL A 361 -7.97 3.32 -6.54
CA VAL A 361 -8.93 2.97 -5.49
C VAL A 361 -8.19 2.53 -4.22
N MET A 362 -8.73 2.86 -3.05
CA MET A 362 -8.25 2.33 -1.78
C MET A 362 -9.24 1.29 -1.26
N LEU A 363 -8.71 0.11 -0.93
CA LEU A 363 -9.50 -1.05 -0.53
C LEU A 363 -9.22 -1.43 0.92
N GLY A 364 -10.29 -1.56 1.72
CA GLY A 364 -10.26 -2.07 3.09
C GLY A 364 -10.85 -3.47 3.18
N SER A 365 -12.18 -3.59 3.16
CA SER A 365 -12.92 -4.84 3.37
C SER A 365 -12.58 -5.95 2.36
N LEU A 366 -12.32 -5.61 1.11
CA LEU A 366 -11.96 -6.58 0.09
C LEU A 366 -10.62 -7.27 0.38
N LEU A 367 -9.71 -6.61 1.11
CA LEU A 367 -8.38 -7.09 1.44
C LEU A 367 -8.24 -7.59 2.89
N ALA A 368 -9.12 -7.16 3.79
CA ALA A 368 -9.05 -7.50 5.22
C ALA A 368 -9.15 -9.02 5.50
N GLY A 369 -9.78 -9.79 4.59
CA GLY A 369 -9.91 -11.25 4.70
C GLY A 369 -8.69 -12.04 4.21
N THR A 370 -7.65 -11.40 3.69
CA THR A 370 -6.50 -12.09 3.10
C THR A 370 -5.49 -12.56 4.17
N THR A 371 -4.64 -13.50 3.80
CA THR A 371 -3.57 -14.04 4.67
C THR A 371 -2.61 -12.94 5.15
N GLU A 372 -2.39 -11.92 4.34
CA GLU A 372 -1.42 -10.86 4.56
C GLU A 372 -1.93 -9.74 5.47
N SER A 373 -3.25 -9.64 5.67
CA SER A 373 -3.81 -8.65 6.61
C SER A 373 -3.46 -9.00 8.06
N PRO A 374 -3.24 -8.01 8.95
CA PRO A 374 -2.80 -8.24 10.32
C PRO A 374 -3.90 -8.72 11.29
N GLY A 375 -5.18 -8.63 10.90
CA GLY A 375 -6.29 -9.06 11.75
C GLY A 375 -6.20 -10.55 12.16
N ASP A 376 -6.60 -10.86 13.38
CA ASP A 376 -6.59 -12.22 13.91
C ASP A 376 -7.54 -13.14 13.12
N THR A 377 -7.17 -14.41 13.02
CA THR A 377 -8.00 -15.44 12.37
C THR A 377 -8.86 -16.13 13.40
N GLU A 378 -10.18 -16.15 13.15
CA GLU A 378 -11.19 -16.79 14.00
C GLU A 378 -11.88 -17.93 13.25
N ILE A 379 -12.25 -18.99 13.97
CA ILE A 379 -13.11 -20.04 13.45
C ILE A 379 -14.52 -19.83 13.99
N PHE A 380 -15.49 -19.65 13.11
CA PHE A 380 -16.89 -19.51 13.46
C PHE A 380 -17.78 -20.37 12.55
N GLN A 381 -18.62 -21.20 13.15
CA GLN A 381 -19.50 -22.12 12.43
C GLN A 381 -18.74 -22.99 11.39
N GLY A 382 -17.53 -23.44 11.74
CA GLY A 382 -16.70 -24.26 10.87
C GLY A 382 -16.01 -23.56 9.70
N ARG A 383 -16.10 -22.23 9.63
CA ARG A 383 -15.44 -21.40 8.61
C ARG A 383 -14.42 -20.46 9.23
N GLN A 384 -13.37 -20.15 8.49
CA GLN A 384 -12.36 -19.17 8.89
C GLN A 384 -12.81 -17.75 8.57
N TYR A 385 -12.56 -16.85 9.52
CA TYR A 385 -12.80 -15.40 9.39
C TYR A 385 -11.58 -14.64 9.89
N LYS A 386 -11.44 -13.41 9.46
CA LYS A 386 -10.50 -12.45 10.01
C LYS A 386 -11.25 -11.33 10.72
N VAL A 387 -10.69 -10.87 11.83
CA VAL A 387 -11.18 -9.67 12.52
C VAL A 387 -10.98 -8.47 11.60
N TYR A 388 -12.02 -7.66 11.46
CA TYR A 388 -12.01 -6.43 10.68
C TYR A 388 -12.74 -5.34 11.42
N ARG A 389 -12.11 -4.18 11.58
CA ARG A 389 -12.73 -3.06 12.31
C ARG A 389 -12.47 -1.71 11.64
N GLY A 390 -13.44 -0.78 11.85
CA GLY A 390 -13.29 0.61 11.45
C GLY A 390 -12.30 1.36 12.34
N MET A 391 -11.58 2.30 11.78
CA MET A 391 -10.69 3.18 12.55
C MET A 391 -11.45 4.06 13.54
N GLY A 392 -12.76 4.26 13.36
CA GLY A 392 -13.68 4.91 14.30
C GLY A 392 -14.35 3.96 15.29
N SER A 393 -14.01 2.68 15.35
CA SER A 393 -14.48 1.73 16.36
C SER A 393 -13.84 2.02 17.72
N LEU A 394 -14.48 1.60 18.80
CA LEU A 394 -13.98 1.80 20.17
C LEU A 394 -12.57 1.22 20.31
N GLY A 395 -12.34 -0.03 19.92
CA GLY A 395 -11.04 -0.67 20.07
C GLY A 395 -9.94 -0.05 19.21
N ALA A 396 -10.27 0.54 18.05
CA ALA A 396 -9.29 1.27 17.25
C ALA A 396 -8.95 2.63 17.89
N MET A 397 -9.96 3.34 18.41
CA MET A 397 -9.80 4.64 19.06
C MET A 397 -8.98 4.53 20.35
N GLU A 398 -9.18 3.49 21.14
CA GLU A 398 -8.39 3.20 22.35
C GLU A 398 -6.91 2.96 22.05
N LYS A 399 -6.61 2.37 20.88
CA LYS A 399 -5.22 2.10 20.45
C LYS A 399 -4.51 3.30 19.81
N GLY A 400 -5.23 4.39 19.45
CA GLY A 400 -4.58 5.60 18.94
C GLY A 400 -5.28 6.32 17.80
N SER A 401 -6.38 5.80 17.20
CA SER A 401 -7.04 6.44 16.06
C SER A 401 -8.03 7.56 16.43
N LYS A 402 -8.12 7.94 17.70
CA LYS A 402 -9.03 8.98 18.21
C LYS A 402 -8.80 10.38 17.62
N ASP A 403 -7.57 10.70 17.24
CA ASP A 403 -7.22 11.96 16.55
C ASP A 403 -7.85 12.07 15.16
N ARG A 404 -8.01 10.94 14.45
CA ARG A 404 -8.72 10.88 13.16
C ARG A 404 -10.14 11.45 13.24
N TYR A 405 -10.80 11.33 14.42
CA TYR A 405 -12.17 11.75 14.71
C TYR A 405 -12.24 12.97 15.64
N PHE A 406 -11.14 13.71 15.79
CA PHE A 406 -11.06 14.92 16.62
C PHE A 406 -11.46 14.69 18.08
N GLN A 407 -11.10 13.53 18.65
CA GLN A 407 -11.45 13.12 20.01
C GLN A 407 -10.21 12.85 20.91
N GLU A 408 -9.07 13.49 20.60
CA GLU A 408 -7.80 13.29 21.34
C GLU A 408 -7.91 13.53 22.85
N ASP A 409 -8.64 14.58 23.23
CA ASP A 409 -8.75 15.01 24.65
C ASP A 409 -9.84 14.27 25.44
N LYS A 410 -10.50 13.26 24.83
CA LYS A 410 -11.56 12.51 25.49
C LYS A 410 -11.04 11.22 26.14
N ASP A 411 -11.60 10.92 27.33
CA ASP A 411 -11.45 9.60 27.95
C ASP A 411 -12.21 8.54 27.14
N ALA A 412 -11.72 7.29 27.15
CA ALA A 412 -12.32 6.17 26.42
C ALA A 412 -13.84 5.99 26.66
N LYS A 413 -14.28 6.23 27.90
CA LYS A 413 -15.71 6.17 28.29
C LYS A 413 -16.59 7.25 27.65
N LYS A 414 -15.99 8.27 27.03
CA LYS A 414 -16.68 9.41 26.40
C LYS A 414 -16.52 9.44 24.89
N PHE A 415 -15.90 8.40 24.28
CA PHE A 415 -15.81 8.33 22.84
C PHE A 415 -17.19 8.20 22.20
N VAL A 416 -17.36 8.85 21.05
CA VAL A 416 -18.50 8.69 20.16
C VAL A 416 -17.97 7.94 18.92
N PRO A 417 -18.13 6.61 18.84
CA PRO A 417 -17.59 5.82 17.73
C PRO A 417 -18.35 6.09 16.44
N GLU A 418 -17.62 6.17 15.35
CA GLU A 418 -18.12 6.28 13.99
C GLU A 418 -17.74 5.06 13.15
N GLY A 419 -17.58 3.92 13.78
CA GLY A 419 -17.25 2.65 13.16
C GLY A 419 -17.57 1.47 14.06
N ILE A 420 -17.67 0.31 13.45
CA ILE A 420 -17.94 -0.96 14.14
C ILE A 420 -16.76 -1.91 14.05
N GLU A 421 -16.79 -2.94 14.90
CA GLU A 421 -15.92 -4.10 14.85
C GLU A 421 -16.72 -5.31 14.35
N GLY A 422 -16.11 -6.12 13.51
CA GLY A 422 -16.73 -7.28 12.93
C GLY A 422 -15.70 -8.29 12.43
N ARG A 423 -16.16 -9.23 11.66
CA ARG A 423 -15.32 -10.23 11.00
C ARG A 423 -15.69 -10.35 9.53
N ILE A 424 -14.72 -10.73 8.74
CA ILE A 424 -14.88 -10.95 7.31
C ILE A 424 -14.39 -12.34 6.95
N ALA A 425 -15.02 -12.99 5.98
CA ALA A 425 -14.62 -14.32 5.55
C ALA A 425 -13.16 -14.33 5.08
N TYR A 426 -12.41 -15.36 5.50
CA TYR A 426 -11.04 -15.57 5.02
C TYR A 426 -11.05 -15.88 3.52
N LYS A 427 -10.14 -15.24 2.78
CA LYS A 427 -10.10 -15.27 1.31
C LYS A 427 -8.83 -15.88 0.72
N GLY A 428 -7.92 -16.39 1.55
CA GLY A 428 -6.63 -16.90 1.06
C GLY A 428 -5.60 -15.81 0.78
N ALA A 429 -4.70 -16.04 -0.16
CA ALA A 429 -3.63 -15.11 -0.49
C ALA A 429 -4.12 -13.83 -1.16
N LEU A 430 -3.47 -12.71 -0.88
CA LEU A 430 -3.74 -11.42 -1.51
C LEU A 430 -3.67 -11.49 -3.03
N GLN A 431 -2.67 -12.19 -3.56
CA GLN A 431 -2.43 -12.36 -4.99
C GLN A 431 -3.68 -12.86 -5.73
N ASP A 432 -4.37 -13.86 -5.18
CA ASP A 432 -5.58 -14.42 -5.80
C ASP A 432 -6.72 -13.39 -5.83
N SER A 433 -6.89 -12.65 -4.73
CA SER A 433 -7.89 -11.58 -4.64
C SER A 433 -7.61 -10.46 -5.65
N VAL A 434 -6.36 -9.98 -5.73
CA VAL A 434 -5.95 -8.93 -6.67
C VAL A 434 -6.09 -9.40 -8.11
N TYR A 435 -5.74 -10.66 -8.41
CA TYR A 435 -5.92 -11.24 -9.74
C TYR A 435 -7.38 -11.18 -10.20
N GLN A 436 -8.33 -11.56 -9.34
CA GLN A 436 -9.76 -11.50 -9.66
C GLN A 436 -10.25 -10.05 -9.83
N LEU A 437 -9.83 -9.14 -8.97
CA LEU A 437 -10.20 -7.73 -9.05
C LEU A 437 -9.68 -7.07 -10.33
N MET A 438 -8.43 -7.30 -10.67
CA MET A 438 -7.83 -6.77 -11.91
C MET A 438 -8.39 -7.46 -13.16
N GLY A 439 -8.74 -8.73 -13.08
CA GLY A 439 -9.47 -9.43 -14.15
C GLY A 439 -10.82 -8.77 -14.45
N GLY A 440 -11.59 -8.42 -13.42
CA GLY A 440 -12.85 -7.68 -13.57
C GLY A 440 -12.65 -6.28 -14.13
N LEU A 441 -11.60 -5.55 -13.69
CA LEU A 441 -11.26 -4.24 -14.26
C LEU A 441 -10.93 -4.35 -15.76
N ARG A 442 -10.09 -5.29 -16.13
CA ARG A 442 -9.74 -5.56 -17.55
C ARG A 442 -10.97 -5.90 -18.40
N SER A 443 -11.89 -6.70 -17.87
CA SER A 443 -13.15 -7.00 -18.54
C SER A 443 -13.99 -5.75 -18.75
N GLY A 444 -14.14 -4.91 -17.73
CA GLY A 444 -14.88 -3.64 -17.83
C GLY A 444 -14.29 -2.72 -18.90
N MET A 445 -12.95 -2.58 -18.93
CA MET A 445 -12.25 -1.80 -19.95
C MET A 445 -12.43 -2.40 -21.36
N GLY A 446 -12.43 -3.72 -21.47
CA GLY A 446 -12.77 -4.40 -22.73
C GLY A 446 -14.17 -4.08 -23.24
N TYR A 447 -15.18 -4.07 -22.35
CA TYR A 447 -16.56 -3.71 -22.69
C TYR A 447 -16.74 -2.24 -23.08
N THR A 448 -15.96 -1.33 -22.48
CA THR A 448 -16.03 0.11 -22.77
C THR A 448 -15.12 0.54 -23.92
N GLY A 449 -14.25 -0.36 -24.42
CA GLY A 449 -13.27 -0.03 -25.46
C GLY A 449 -12.08 0.79 -24.97
N SER A 450 -11.87 0.85 -23.65
CA SER A 450 -10.83 1.67 -23.02
C SER A 450 -9.48 0.95 -23.03
N LYS A 451 -8.49 1.46 -23.77
CA LYS A 451 -7.15 0.87 -23.88
C LYS A 451 -6.28 1.06 -22.63
N ASP A 452 -6.53 2.11 -21.87
CA ASP A 452 -5.84 2.51 -20.65
C ASP A 452 -6.79 3.20 -19.67
N LEU A 453 -6.32 3.53 -18.47
CA LEU A 453 -7.15 4.16 -17.46
C LEU A 453 -7.52 5.60 -17.80
N GLU A 454 -6.77 6.29 -18.62
CA GLU A 454 -7.11 7.64 -19.09
C GLU A 454 -8.31 7.60 -20.03
N ALA A 455 -8.29 6.71 -21.01
CA ALA A 455 -9.43 6.47 -21.91
C ALA A 455 -10.69 6.08 -21.10
N LEU A 456 -10.54 5.23 -20.07
CA LEU A 456 -11.67 4.87 -19.21
C LEU A 456 -12.27 6.09 -18.49
N ARG A 457 -11.43 7.00 -17.98
CA ARG A 457 -11.90 8.22 -17.29
C ARG A 457 -12.56 9.24 -18.22
N GLU A 458 -12.07 9.36 -19.44
CA GLU A 458 -12.50 10.41 -20.35
C GLU A 458 -13.66 10.01 -21.26
N GLU A 459 -13.75 8.73 -21.64
CA GLU A 459 -14.65 8.26 -22.70
C GLU A 459 -15.82 7.41 -22.20
N ALA A 460 -15.67 6.75 -21.03
CA ALA A 460 -16.70 5.86 -20.53
C ALA A 460 -17.96 6.60 -20.10
N MET A 461 -19.12 6.09 -20.49
CA MET A 461 -20.42 6.69 -20.23
C MET A 461 -21.20 5.91 -19.18
N PHE A 462 -21.89 6.62 -18.32
CA PHE A 462 -22.77 6.03 -17.31
C PHE A 462 -24.25 6.10 -17.71
N ILE A 463 -25.00 5.07 -17.31
CA ILE A 463 -26.45 5.11 -17.24
C ILE A 463 -26.88 4.96 -15.78
N ARG A 464 -27.89 5.74 -15.38
CA ARG A 464 -28.55 5.55 -14.08
C ARG A 464 -29.51 4.37 -14.15
N MET A 465 -29.56 3.60 -13.09
CA MET A 465 -30.52 2.50 -12.95
C MET A 465 -31.44 2.68 -11.74
N THR A 466 -32.57 2.02 -11.79
CA THR A 466 -33.53 1.99 -10.66
C THR A 466 -33.17 0.86 -9.71
N GLY A 467 -33.85 0.79 -8.54
CA GLY A 467 -33.71 -0.35 -7.65
C GLY A 467 -34.03 -1.71 -8.29
N ALA A 468 -34.95 -1.73 -9.30
CA ALA A 468 -35.21 -2.93 -10.08
C ALA A 468 -33.98 -3.33 -10.95
N GLY A 469 -33.28 -2.36 -11.54
CA GLY A 469 -32.04 -2.59 -12.27
C GLY A 469 -30.91 -3.13 -11.39
N LEU A 470 -30.87 -2.74 -10.12
CA LEU A 470 -29.93 -3.33 -9.16
C LEU A 470 -30.20 -4.82 -8.94
N ILE A 471 -31.47 -5.21 -8.75
CA ILE A 471 -31.85 -6.61 -8.59
C ILE A 471 -31.51 -7.41 -9.85
N GLU A 472 -31.82 -6.88 -11.04
CA GLU A 472 -31.47 -7.47 -12.33
C GLU A 472 -29.96 -7.66 -12.54
N SER A 473 -29.14 -6.79 -11.93
CA SER A 473 -27.68 -6.83 -12.05
C SER A 473 -27.02 -7.93 -11.22
N HIS A 474 -27.74 -8.52 -10.27
CA HIS A 474 -27.27 -9.66 -9.47
C HIS A 474 -27.92 -10.97 -9.94
N PRO A 475 -27.30 -12.14 -9.71
CA PRO A 475 -27.96 -13.41 -9.91
C PRO A 475 -29.29 -13.45 -9.18
N HIS A 476 -30.40 -13.68 -9.89
CA HIS A 476 -31.75 -13.73 -9.37
C HIS A 476 -32.50 -14.97 -9.89
N ASP A 477 -33.53 -15.40 -9.18
CA ASP A 477 -34.37 -16.56 -9.51
C ASP A 477 -33.62 -17.90 -9.63
N VAL A 478 -32.41 -17.98 -9.03
CA VAL A 478 -31.59 -19.20 -8.96
C VAL A 478 -30.98 -19.38 -7.57
N GLN A 479 -30.78 -20.62 -7.17
CA GLN A 479 -30.01 -20.94 -5.97
C GLN A 479 -28.56 -21.20 -6.37
N ILE A 480 -27.60 -20.42 -5.79
CA ILE A 480 -26.17 -20.61 -6.01
C ILE A 480 -25.76 -21.92 -5.33
N THR A 481 -25.31 -22.89 -6.12
CA THR A 481 -24.80 -24.18 -5.64
C THR A 481 -23.28 -24.22 -5.52
N LYS A 482 -22.58 -23.31 -6.23
CA LYS A 482 -21.12 -23.15 -6.19
C LYS A 482 -20.80 -21.67 -6.32
N GLU A 483 -20.19 -21.09 -5.30
CA GLU A 483 -19.71 -19.72 -5.32
C GLU A 483 -18.59 -19.55 -6.37
N SER A 484 -18.57 -18.41 -7.06
CA SER A 484 -17.44 -18.04 -7.91
C SER A 484 -16.40 -17.26 -7.09
N PRO A 485 -15.11 -17.30 -7.45
CA PRO A 485 -14.06 -16.64 -6.68
C PRO A 485 -14.19 -15.11 -6.61
N ASN A 486 -14.97 -14.51 -7.52
CA ASN A 486 -15.17 -13.06 -7.63
C ASN A 486 -16.60 -12.62 -7.28
N TYR A 487 -17.45 -13.54 -6.85
CA TYR A 487 -18.81 -13.23 -6.41
C TYR A 487 -19.21 -14.12 -5.23
N SER A 488 -19.46 -13.51 -4.08
CA SER A 488 -20.02 -14.14 -2.87
C SER A 488 -21.19 -13.29 -2.35
N MET A 489 -22.24 -13.95 -1.86
CA MET A 489 -23.36 -13.29 -1.19
C MET A 489 -23.09 -13.09 0.29
#